data_2287145602e7cccdb7bfe27117808c1b
#
_entry.id   2287145602e7cccdb7bfe27117808c1b
#
_cell.length_a   1.000
_cell.length_b   1.000
_cell.length_c   1.000
_cell.angle_alpha   90.00
_cell.angle_beta   90.00
_cell.angle_gamma   90.00
#
_symmetry.space_group_name_H-M   'P 1'
#
loop_
_entity.id
_entity.type
_entity.pdbx_description
1 polymer ?
#
loop_
_entity_poly.entity_id
_entity_poly.type
_entity_poly.pdbx_seq_one_letter_code
_entity_poly.pdbx_strand_id
1 'polypeptide(L)'
;MSKKSDYNRNLFLYNFVFFLGLIVIVNFLCKFISNHNLLFENPVIRLTFVHNTGAAFNLFESRIPFLIAVGVLALIYIIHRVYISKDALNKASAVGFAFMASGIVHNMYERLSLGYVRDYFDLNFVNFPVFNMSDVLITCGAVILISQIIAKKL
;
A
#
# COMPACT_ATOMS: atom_id res chain seq x y z
N MET A 1 -12.85 -16.28 22.36
CA MET A 1 -11.71 -15.86 21.51
C MET A 1 -10.42 -16.05 22.31
N SER A 2 -9.32 -16.50 21.69
CA SER A 2 -8.08 -16.73 22.43
C SER A 2 -7.27 -15.43 22.56
N LYS A 3 -6.56 -15.22 23.68
CA LYS A 3 -5.65 -14.07 23.92
C LYS A 3 -4.66 -13.84 22.74
N LYS A 4 -4.27 -14.91 22.04
CA LYS A 4 -3.39 -14.85 20.86
C LYS A 4 -4.06 -14.21 19.64
N SER A 5 -5.37 -14.45 19.44
CA SER A 5 -6.14 -13.83 18.36
C SER A 5 -6.25 -12.32 18.56
N ASP A 6 -6.55 -11.89 19.78
CA ASP A 6 -6.69 -10.47 20.11
C ASP A 6 -5.34 -9.73 19.97
N TYR A 7 -4.23 -10.37 20.38
CA TYR A 7 -2.90 -9.82 20.19
C TYR A 7 -2.57 -9.56 18.70
N ASN A 8 -2.86 -10.51 17.81
CA ASN A 8 -2.55 -10.36 16.39
C ASN A 8 -3.48 -9.34 15.68
N ARG A 9 -4.72 -9.18 16.15
CA ARG A 9 -5.62 -8.09 15.69
C ARG A 9 -5.09 -6.72 16.10
N ASN A 10 -4.63 -6.57 17.34
CA ASN A 10 -4.01 -5.33 17.81
C ASN A 10 -2.73 -5.05 17.03
N LEU A 11 -1.91 -6.07 16.76
CA LEU A 11 -0.71 -5.94 15.93
C LEU A 11 -1.04 -5.45 14.52
N PHE A 12 -2.13 -5.95 13.90
CA PHE A 12 -2.63 -5.42 12.63
C PHE A 12 -2.96 -3.93 12.75
N LEU A 13 -3.75 -3.53 13.75
CA LEU A 13 -4.16 -2.13 13.92
C LEU A 13 -2.97 -1.20 14.15
N TYR A 14 -2.03 -1.55 15.02
CA TYR A 14 -0.84 -0.73 15.27
C TYR A 14 0.00 -0.57 14.00
N ASN A 15 0.23 -1.65 13.27
CA ASN A 15 0.97 -1.57 12.01
C ASN A 15 0.20 -0.79 10.95
N PHE A 16 -1.11 -0.98 10.83
CA PHE A 16 -1.94 -0.22 9.89
C PHE A 16 -1.85 1.29 10.12
N VAL A 17 -2.04 1.74 11.36
CA VAL A 17 -1.96 3.18 11.70
C VAL A 17 -0.55 3.71 11.49
N PHE A 18 0.49 2.95 11.91
CA PHE A 18 1.88 3.34 11.73
C PHE A 18 2.24 3.52 10.25
N PHE A 19 1.93 2.55 9.40
CA PHE A 19 2.30 2.61 7.98
C PHE A 19 1.43 3.61 7.20
N LEU A 20 0.18 3.80 7.58
CA LEU A 20 -0.63 4.87 7.01
C LEU A 20 -0.03 6.25 7.34
N GLY A 21 0.40 6.47 8.59
CA GLY A 21 1.10 7.68 9.00
C GLY A 21 2.43 7.86 8.25
N LEU A 22 3.21 6.79 8.07
CA LEU A 22 4.45 6.82 7.30
C LEU A 22 4.21 7.24 5.84
N ILE A 23 3.18 6.70 5.17
CA ILE A 23 2.81 7.10 3.80
C ILE A 23 2.53 8.60 3.73
N VAL A 24 1.73 9.12 4.67
CA VAL A 24 1.39 10.55 4.71
C VAL A 24 2.63 11.42 4.87
N ILE A 25 3.56 11.04 5.76
CA ILE A 25 4.83 11.75 5.98
C ILE A 25 5.69 11.72 4.71
N VAL A 26 5.86 10.55 4.08
CA VAL A 26 6.67 10.42 2.86
C VAL A 26 6.07 11.25 1.73
N ASN A 27 4.76 11.20 1.53
CA ASN A 27 4.09 12.03 0.52
C ASN A 27 4.27 13.53 0.78
N PHE A 28 4.18 13.96 2.04
CA PHE A 28 4.40 15.35 2.40
C PHE A 28 5.84 15.77 2.09
N LEU A 29 6.84 14.97 2.47
CA LEU A 29 8.26 15.24 2.21
C LEU A 29 8.57 15.28 0.71
N CYS A 30 8.07 14.30 -0.06
CA CYS A 30 8.27 14.30 -1.51
C CYS A 30 7.64 15.53 -2.17
N LYS A 31 6.42 15.91 -1.77
CA LYS A 31 5.77 17.13 -2.26
C LYS A 31 6.53 18.39 -1.86
N PHE A 32 7.07 18.44 -0.63
CA PHE A 32 7.89 19.57 -0.17
C PHE A 32 9.16 19.71 -1.02
N ILE A 33 9.88 18.61 -1.26
CA ILE A 33 11.08 18.57 -2.12
C ILE A 33 10.75 19.08 -3.52
N SER A 34 9.67 18.62 -4.13
CA SER A 34 9.23 19.04 -5.45
C SER A 34 8.88 20.53 -5.51
N ASN A 35 8.10 21.02 -4.56
CA ASN A 35 7.64 22.42 -4.56
C ASN A 35 8.79 23.43 -4.37
N HIS A 36 9.90 23.02 -3.78
CA HIS A 36 11.08 23.85 -3.58
C HIS A 36 12.16 23.60 -4.63
N ASN A 37 11.87 22.83 -5.69
CA ASN A 37 12.82 22.44 -6.74
C ASN A 37 14.12 21.84 -6.19
N LEU A 38 14.02 21.14 -5.06
CA LEU A 38 15.14 20.40 -4.50
C LEU A 38 15.29 19.11 -5.29
N LEU A 39 16.26 19.11 -6.21
CA LEU A 39 16.54 17.93 -7.03
C LEU A 39 17.06 16.80 -6.14
N PHE A 40 16.38 15.68 -6.16
CA PHE A 40 16.87 14.45 -5.57
C PHE A 40 17.00 13.41 -6.67
N GLU A 41 18.26 13.19 -7.05
CA GLU A 41 18.63 12.19 -8.05
C GLU A 41 19.95 11.55 -7.67
N ASN A 42 20.01 10.24 -7.77
CA ASN A 42 21.21 9.44 -7.64
C ASN A 42 21.18 8.30 -8.68
N PRO A 43 22.26 7.47 -8.83
CA PRO A 43 22.29 6.41 -9.83
C PRO A 43 21.17 5.36 -9.70
N VAL A 44 20.51 5.26 -8.55
CA VAL A 44 19.48 4.24 -8.27
C VAL A 44 18.08 4.81 -8.43
N ILE A 45 17.81 6.00 -7.87
CA ILE A 45 16.46 6.56 -7.77
C ILE A 45 16.47 8.07 -8.01
N ARG A 46 15.43 8.53 -8.69
CA ARG A 46 15.10 9.94 -8.90
C ARG A 46 13.70 10.22 -8.35
N LEU A 47 13.49 11.38 -7.76
CA LEU A 47 12.15 11.88 -7.46
C LEU A 47 11.59 12.61 -8.68
N THR A 48 10.45 12.15 -9.14
CA THR A 48 9.64 12.80 -10.18
C THR A 48 8.18 12.80 -9.75
N PHE A 49 7.28 13.47 -10.49
CA PHE A 49 5.87 13.50 -10.14
C PHE A 49 5.02 13.15 -11.35
N VAL A 50 4.29 12.05 -11.22
CA VAL A 50 3.38 11.55 -12.24
C VAL A 50 1.97 11.43 -11.66
N HIS A 51 0.98 11.90 -12.39
CA HIS A 51 -0.43 11.70 -12.06
C HIS A 51 -0.91 10.38 -12.69
N ASN A 52 -1.07 9.36 -11.85
CA ASN A 52 -1.50 8.03 -12.28
C ASN A 52 -3.01 7.87 -12.14
N THR A 53 -3.73 7.83 -13.26
CA THR A 53 -5.20 7.61 -13.31
C THR A 53 -5.57 6.12 -13.45
N GLY A 54 -4.57 5.25 -13.58
CA GLY A 54 -4.72 3.80 -13.73
C GLY A 54 -4.26 3.01 -12.50
N ALA A 55 -3.92 1.76 -12.75
CA ALA A 55 -3.18 0.88 -11.85
C ALA A 55 -1.71 0.76 -12.33
N ALA A 56 -0.97 -0.25 -11.83
CA ALA A 56 0.38 -0.53 -12.29
C ALA A 56 0.43 -0.66 -13.82
N PHE A 57 1.49 -0.13 -14.45
CA PHE A 57 1.67 -0.12 -15.92
C PHE A 57 0.54 0.56 -16.69
N ASN A 58 -0.13 1.58 -16.11
CA ASN A 58 -1.28 2.26 -16.68
C ASN A 58 -2.47 1.34 -17.03
N LEU A 59 -2.53 0.14 -16.45
CA LEU A 59 -3.69 -0.72 -16.61
C LEU A 59 -4.94 -0.04 -16.07
N PHE A 60 -6.07 -0.16 -16.79
CA PHE A 60 -7.34 0.45 -16.44
C PHE A 60 -7.29 1.98 -16.32
N GLU A 61 -6.46 2.64 -17.14
CA GLU A 61 -6.38 4.11 -17.19
C GLU A 61 -7.78 4.73 -17.30
N SER A 62 -8.01 5.80 -16.54
CA SER A 62 -9.30 6.51 -16.44
C SER A 62 -10.48 5.66 -15.91
N ARG A 63 -10.26 4.46 -15.40
CA ARG A 63 -11.28 3.58 -14.78
C ARG A 63 -11.30 3.71 -13.25
N ILE A 64 -11.22 4.93 -12.73
CA ILE A 64 -11.15 5.20 -11.29
C ILE A 64 -12.25 4.51 -10.47
N PRO A 65 -13.55 4.53 -10.86
CA PRO A 65 -14.60 3.81 -10.11
C PRO A 65 -14.34 2.30 -10.00
N PHE A 66 -13.82 1.69 -11.06
CA PHE A 66 -13.45 0.27 -11.05
C PHE A 66 -12.30 0.01 -10.09
N LEU A 67 -11.25 0.83 -10.10
CA LEU A 67 -10.10 0.68 -9.19
C LEU A 67 -10.49 0.88 -7.72
N ILE A 68 -11.41 1.79 -7.44
CA ILE A 68 -11.98 1.97 -6.10
C ILE A 68 -12.77 0.72 -5.69
N ALA A 69 -13.62 0.18 -6.58
CA ALA A 69 -14.39 -1.03 -6.27
C ALA A 69 -13.46 -2.23 -5.94
N VAL A 70 -12.39 -2.42 -6.71
CA VAL A 70 -11.38 -3.45 -6.43
C VAL A 70 -10.71 -3.22 -5.06
N GLY A 71 -10.35 -1.98 -4.73
CA GLY A 71 -9.79 -1.62 -3.43
C GLY A 71 -10.76 -1.92 -2.28
N VAL A 72 -12.05 -1.58 -2.43
CA VAL A 72 -13.10 -1.89 -1.43
C VAL A 72 -13.23 -3.39 -1.22
N LEU A 73 -13.28 -4.19 -2.29
CA LEU A 73 -13.35 -5.66 -2.18
C LEU A 73 -12.13 -6.24 -1.47
N ALA A 74 -10.93 -5.72 -1.77
CA ALA A 74 -9.71 -6.14 -1.09
C ALA A 74 -9.75 -5.80 0.41
N LEU A 75 -10.23 -4.61 0.79
CA LEU A 75 -10.38 -4.21 2.20
C LEU A 75 -11.43 -5.06 2.92
N ILE A 76 -12.55 -5.36 2.29
CA ILE A 76 -13.57 -6.27 2.85
C ILE A 76 -12.94 -7.65 3.12
N TYR A 77 -12.18 -8.19 2.18
CA TYR A 77 -11.47 -9.46 2.38
C TYR A 77 -10.49 -9.38 3.55
N ILE A 78 -9.69 -8.31 3.66
CA ILE A 78 -8.74 -8.12 4.76
C ILE A 78 -9.48 -8.07 6.10
N ILE A 79 -10.55 -7.28 6.20
CA ILE A 79 -11.36 -7.17 7.42
C ILE A 79 -11.94 -8.54 7.79
N HIS A 80 -12.48 -9.27 6.82
CA HIS A 80 -13.01 -10.62 7.06
C HIS A 80 -11.90 -11.54 7.61
N ARG A 81 -10.70 -11.56 7.01
CA ARG A 81 -9.59 -12.40 7.46
C ARG A 81 -9.08 -12.03 8.85
N VAL A 82 -9.02 -10.75 9.18
CA VAL A 82 -8.48 -10.26 10.45
C VAL A 82 -9.47 -10.40 11.60
N TYR A 83 -10.75 -10.13 11.38
CA TYR A 83 -11.73 -9.98 12.45
C TYR A 83 -12.83 -11.06 12.50
N ILE A 84 -13.19 -11.64 11.36
CA ILE A 84 -14.37 -12.52 11.24
C ILE A 84 -13.93 -13.98 11.09
N SER A 85 -12.85 -14.27 10.36
CA SER A 85 -12.38 -15.65 10.15
C SER A 85 -12.07 -16.34 11.47
N LYS A 86 -12.46 -17.61 11.57
CA LYS A 86 -12.14 -18.48 12.70
C LYS A 86 -10.69 -18.97 12.70
N ASP A 87 -10.03 -18.88 11.55
CA ASP A 87 -8.64 -19.29 11.40
C ASP A 87 -7.74 -18.36 12.19
N ALA A 88 -6.76 -18.93 12.89
CA ALA A 88 -5.85 -18.14 13.70
C ALA A 88 -4.92 -17.29 12.82
N LEU A 89 -5.13 -15.98 12.84
CA LEU A 89 -4.21 -15.03 12.23
C LEU A 89 -2.83 -15.15 12.91
N ASN A 90 -1.77 -15.37 12.14
CA ASN A 90 -0.41 -15.33 12.68
C ASN A 90 0.19 -13.92 12.59
N LYS A 91 1.33 -13.68 13.28
CA LYS A 91 1.97 -12.36 13.32
C LYS A 91 2.36 -11.83 11.94
N ALA A 92 2.96 -12.67 11.11
CA ALA A 92 3.42 -12.27 9.78
C ALA A 92 2.23 -11.91 8.89
N SER A 93 1.15 -12.70 8.93
CA SER A 93 -0.08 -12.38 8.19
C SER A 93 -0.74 -11.09 8.69
N ALA A 94 -0.72 -10.83 10.00
CA ALA A 94 -1.23 -9.57 10.55
C ALA A 94 -0.47 -8.35 10.00
N VAL A 95 0.86 -8.43 9.95
CA VAL A 95 1.71 -7.39 9.36
C VAL A 95 1.47 -7.27 7.85
N GLY A 96 1.43 -8.38 7.12
CA GLY A 96 1.18 -8.38 5.67
C GLY A 96 -0.16 -7.74 5.30
N PHE A 97 -1.23 -8.08 6.04
CA PHE A 97 -2.54 -7.44 5.84
C PHE A 97 -2.52 -5.95 6.21
N ALA A 98 -1.78 -5.54 7.25
CA ALA A 98 -1.65 -4.13 7.62
C ALA A 98 -0.93 -3.33 6.53
N PHE A 99 0.13 -3.88 5.94
CA PHE A 99 0.84 -3.27 4.81
C PHE A 99 -0.10 -3.05 3.63
N MET A 100 -0.79 -4.10 3.20
CA MET A 100 -1.74 -3.99 2.08
C MET A 100 -2.86 -2.99 2.38
N ALA A 101 -3.48 -3.08 3.56
CA ALA A 101 -4.59 -2.21 3.93
C ALA A 101 -4.20 -0.74 3.93
N SER A 102 -3.04 -0.38 4.51
CA SER A 102 -2.56 1.01 4.55
C SER A 102 -2.29 1.58 3.16
N GLY A 103 -1.64 0.80 2.28
CA GLY A 103 -1.39 1.23 0.89
C GLY A 103 -2.67 1.36 0.07
N ILE A 104 -3.60 0.38 0.18
CA ILE A 104 -4.89 0.42 -0.52
C ILE A 104 -5.71 1.64 -0.07
N VAL A 105 -5.84 1.88 1.24
CA VAL A 105 -6.60 3.02 1.79
C VAL A 105 -6.03 4.34 1.28
N HIS A 106 -4.71 4.50 1.29
CA HIS A 106 -4.10 5.74 0.82
C HIS A 106 -4.28 5.94 -0.69
N ASN A 107 -4.03 4.94 -1.54
CA ASN A 107 -4.25 5.04 -2.98
C ASN A 107 -5.74 5.27 -3.34
N MET A 108 -6.68 4.73 -2.55
CA MET A 108 -8.11 5.03 -2.70
C MET A 108 -8.43 6.47 -2.29
N TYR A 109 -7.88 6.94 -1.17
CA TYR A 109 -8.06 8.32 -0.71
C TYR A 109 -7.62 9.32 -1.78
N GLU A 110 -6.46 9.13 -2.40
CA GLU A 110 -5.99 10.01 -3.46
C GLU A 110 -6.91 9.98 -4.70
N ARG A 111 -7.34 8.79 -5.13
CA ARG A 111 -8.31 8.68 -6.24
C ARG A 111 -9.64 9.38 -5.96
N LEU A 112 -10.15 9.29 -4.74
CA LEU A 112 -11.40 9.93 -4.34
C LEU A 112 -11.26 11.46 -4.22
N SER A 113 -10.12 11.94 -3.72
CA SER A 113 -9.91 13.36 -3.42
C SER A 113 -9.31 14.15 -4.59
N LEU A 114 -8.44 13.53 -5.39
CA LEU A 114 -7.69 14.18 -6.47
C LEU A 114 -8.10 13.70 -7.87
N GLY A 115 -8.71 12.54 -8.00
CA GLY A 115 -8.98 11.90 -9.27
C GLY A 115 -7.78 11.15 -9.88
N TYR A 116 -6.68 11.02 -9.14
CA TYR A 116 -5.46 10.30 -9.54
C TYR A 116 -4.65 9.91 -8.31
N VAL A 117 -3.64 9.07 -8.50
CA VAL A 117 -2.61 8.77 -7.49
C VAL A 117 -1.33 9.50 -7.85
N ARG A 118 -0.65 10.05 -6.85
CA ARG A 118 0.66 10.69 -7.02
C ARG A 118 1.76 9.64 -6.91
N ASP A 119 2.44 9.38 -8.03
CA ASP A 119 3.62 8.54 -8.07
C ASP A 119 4.87 9.41 -8.15
N TYR A 120 5.95 9.03 -7.46
CA TYR A 120 7.10 9.90 -7.31
C TYR A 120 8.46 9.19 -7.26
N PHE A 121 8.53 7.88 -7.09
CA PHE A 121 9.77 7.11 -7.16
C PHE A 121 10.00 6.59 -8.58
N ASP A 122 11.06 7.04 -9.21
CA ASP A 122 11.52 6.64 -10.54
C ASP A 122 12.88 5.94 -10.42
N LEU A 123 13.01 4.72 -10.97
CA LEU A 123 14.25 3.94 -10.91
C LEU A 123 15.13 4.24 -12.11
N ASN A 124 16.33 4.77 -11.86
CA ASN A 124 17.24 5.20 -12.94
C ASN A 124 17.94 4.04 -13.66
N PHE A 125 18.00 2.86 -13.06
CA PHE A 125 18.79 1.72 -13.58
C PHE A 125 17.92 0.71 -14.36
N VAL A 126 16.60 0.88 -14.38
CA VAL A 126 15.67 -0.01 -15.06
C VAL A 126 14.46 0.77 -15.55
N ASN A 127 13.94 0.40 -16.72
CA ASN A 127 12.68 0.98 -17.21
C ASN A 127 11.50 0.35 -16.45
N PHE A 128 11.11 0.99 -15.36
CA PHE A 128 10.01 0.58 -14.50
C PHE A 128 9.05 1.76 -14.31
N PRO A 129 7.73 1.53 -14.25
CA PRO A 129 6.77 2.62 -14.00
C PRO A 129 7.09 3.35 -12.70
N VAL A 130 6.90 4.66 -12.70
CA VAL A 130 6.99 5.47 -11.47
C VAL A 130 5.95 4.97 -10.48
N PHE A 131 6.32 4.88 -9.21
CA PHE A 131 5.48 4.33 -8.15
C PHE A 131 5.56 5.18 -6.87
N ASN A 132 4.74 4.86 -5.89
CA ASN A 132 4.69 5.54 -4.61
C ASN A 132 4.90 4.59 -3.42
N MET A 133 4.92 5.15 -2.20
CA MET A 133 5.12 4.37 -0.97
C MET A 133 3.99 3.38 -0.71
N SER A 134 2.75 3.70 -1.13
CA SER A 134 1.61 2.77 -0.98
C SER A 134 1.81 1.51 -1.80
N ASP A 135 2.35 1.63 -3.02
CA ASP A 135 2.61 0.49 -3.91
C ASP A 135 3.71 -0.41 -3.33
N VAL A 136 4.75 0.19 -2.71
CA VAL A 136 5.77 -0.58 -1.98
C VAL A 136 5.13 -1.40 -0.87
N LEU A 137 4.26 -0.80 -0.05
CA LEU A 137 3.62 -1.51 1.06
C LEU A 137 2.65 -2.59 0.56
N ILE A 138 1.85 -2.32 -0.47
CA ILE A 138 0.96 -3.32 -1.08
C ILE A 138 1.79 -4.52 -1.57
N THR A 139 2.88 -4.26 -2.28
CA THR A 139 3.75 -5.31 -2.81
C THR A 139 4.43 -6.12 -1.69
N CYS A 140 5.02 -5.45 -0.70
CA CYS A 140 5.63 -6.13 0.45
C CYS A 140 4.61 -6.96 1.23
N GLY A 141 3.41 -6.41 1.46
CA GLY A 141 2.31 -7.12 2.10
C GLY A 141 1.90 -8.37 1.32
N ALA A 142 1.76 -8.25 0.00
CA ALA A 142 1.44 -9.40 -0.87
C ALA A 142 2.52 -10.48 -0.80
N VAL A 143 3.80 -10.12 -0.86
CA VAL A 143 4.93 -11.07 -0.73
C VAL A 143 4.89 -11.79 0.60
N ILE A 144 4.65 -11.07 1.71
CA ILE A 144 4.50 -11.68 3.04
C ILE A 144 3.35 -12.69 3.03
N LEU A 145 2.16 -12.32 2.55
CA LEU A 145 0.99 -13.19 2.56
C LEU A 145 1.18 -14.42 1.66
N ILE A 146 1.74 -14.25 0.48
CA ILE A 146 2.07 -15.37 -0.43
C ILE A 146 3.03 -16.34 0.25
N SER A 147 4.07 -15.85 0.95
CA SER A 147 5.00 -16.67 1.70
C SER A 147 4.30 -17.50 2.79
N GLN A 148 3.28 -16.92 3.48
CA GLN A 148 2.48 -17.64 4.49
C GLN A 148 1.58 -18.71 3.86
N ILE A 149 1.00 -18.44 2.68
CA ILE A 149 0.21 -19.44 1.92
C ILE A 149 1.10 -20.63 1.52
N ILE A 150 2.26 -20.36 0.93
CA ILE A 150 3.20 -21.41 0.51
C ILE A 150 3.66 -22.25 1.73
N ALA A 151 3.92 -21.59 2.86
CA ALA A 151 4.30 -22.27 4.11
C ALA A 151 3.11 -22.96 4.81
N LYS A 152 1.90 -22.94 4.24
CA LYS A 152 0.66 -23.48 4.85
C LYS A 152 0.40 -22.94 6.27
N LYS A 153 0.64 -21.65 6.47
CA LYS A 153 0.49 -20.96 7.78
C LYS A 153 -0.58 -19.87 7.77
N LEU A 154 -1.26 -19.68 6.64
CA LEU A 154 -2.36 -18.72 6.47
C LEU A 154 -3.72 -19.43 6.47
#